data_7cd54a6a4aafaf5504d308cd1c64c36a
#
_entry.id   7cd54a6a4aafaf5504d308cd1c64c36a
#
_cell.length_a   1.000
_cell.length_b   1.000
_cell.length_c   1.000
_cell.angle_alpha   90.00
_cell.angle_beta   90.00
_cell.angle_gamma   90.00
#
_symmetry.space_group_name_H-M   'P 1'
#
loop_
_entity.id
_entity.type
_entity.pdbx_description
1 polymer ?
#
loop_
_entity_poly.entity_id
_entity_poly.type
_entity_poly.pdbx_seq_one_letter_code
_entity_poly.pdbx_strand_id
1 'polypeptide(L)'
;MLTKKECVAMLLAGGQGSRLYALTNQVAKPAVEFGAKNRIIDFPLSNCTNSGIDTVGVLTQYQPLVLNEYIGNGQPWDLDRVYGGVHILPPYQGKKKSNWYKGTANAIYQNLAFIERYEPDYVLILSGDHIYKMDYDAMLRAHEQKNADCTIAVLTVPMEDASRFGIMSMDGDDRITEFAEKPKQPKSNQASMGIYIFSFDVLKQYLTDDENNPESSNDFGKDIIPKMLADGKKCTDIILRGIGKTSEPSKACGKPTWICWAKNLNSTYSTQNRRYTPARWATRRSLWVITPIYRTPLSAAAPR
;
A
#
# COMPACT_ATOMS: atom_id res chain seq x y z
N MET A 1 1.77 -22.83 19.40
CA MET A 1 1.75 -22.71 17.92
C MET A 1 0.96 -21.47 17.55
N LEU A 2 1.49 -20.60 16.71
CA LEU A 2 0.71 -19.53 16.12
C LEU A 2 -0.26 -20.14 15.09
N THR A 3 -1.42 -19.55 14.93
CA THR A 3 -2.41 -20.05 13.97
C THR A 3 -1.91 -19.74 12.55
N LYS A 4 -1.90 -20.74 11.67
CA LYS A 4 -1.61 -20.54 10.24
C LYS A 4 -2.51 -19.46 9.67
N LYS A 5 -1.96 -18.58 8.85
CA LYS A 5 -2.68 -17.53 8.16
C LYS A 5 -2.63 -17.75 6.65
N GLU A 6 -3.71 -17.55 5.95
CA GLU A 6 -3.74 -17.60 4.48
C GLU A 6 -2.83 -16.53 3.87
N CYS A 7 -2.95 -15.30 4.38
CA CYS A 7 -2.18 -14.16 3.90
C CYS A 7 -1.66 -13.31 5.06
N VAL A 8 -0.42 -12.87 4.96
CA VAL A 8 0.21 -11.88 5.87
C VAL A 8 0.51 -10.61 5.08
N ALA A 9 0.14 -9.46 5.61
CA ALA A 9 0.47 -8.17 5.00
C ALA A 9 1.78 -7.60 5.55
N MET A 10 2.60 -7.07 4.66
CA MET A 10 3.84 -6.38 4.97
C MET A 10 3.79 -4.95 4.43
N LEU A 11 3.67 -3.98 5.33
CA LEU A 11 3.45 -2.58 5.01
C LEU A 11 4.76 -1.79 5.10
N LEU A 12 5.26 -1.34 3.95
CA LEU A 12 6.49 -0.57 3.83
C LEU A 12 6.25 0.89 4.25
N ALA A 13 6.62 1.23 5.46
CA ALA A 13 6.40 2.54 6.09
C ALA A 13 7.71 3.30 6.42
N GLY A 14 8.84 2.85 5.86
CA GLY A 14 10.19 3.32 6.20
C GLY A 14 10.77 4.41 5.30
N GLY A 15 10.04 4.96 4.33
CA GLY A 15 10.55 5.95 3.38
C GLY A 15 10.78 7.33 4.01
N GLN A 16 11.87 8.05 3.59
CA GLN A 16 12.21 9.40 4.10
C GLN A 16 11.17 10.47 3.76
N GLY A 17 10.33 10.26 2.74
CA GLY A 17 9.28 11.21 2.38
C GLY A 17 9.76 12.59 1.91
N SER A 18 11.01 12.72 1.46
CA SER A 18 11.69 13.99 1.10
C SER A 18 10.90 14.90 0.14
N ARG A 19 9.98 14.33 -0.64
CA ARG A 19 9.15 15.07 -1.62
C ARG A 19 8.00 15.86 -1.00
N LEU A 20 7.64 15.60 0.26
CA LEU A 20 6.61 16.36 0.99
C LEU A 20 7.20 17.53 1.82
N TYR A 21 8.51 17.75 1.70
CA TYR A 21 9.24 18.87 2.33
C TYR A 21 8.85 19.08 3.80
N ALA A 22 8.32 20.25 4.13
CA ALA A 22 8.03 20.65 5.51
C ALA A 22 7.10 19.67 6.27
N LEU A 23 6.25 18.91 5.58
CA LEU A 23 5.32 17.96 6.22
C LEU A 23 6.03 16.71 6.74
N THR A 24 7.20 16.39 6.22
CA THR A 24 7.96 15.17 6.58
C THR A 24 9.28 15.44 7.29
N ASN A 25 9.55 16.70 7.67
CA ASN A 25 10.77 17.04 8.40
C ASN A 25 10.85 16.39 9.79
N GLN A 26 9.71 16.18 10.44
CA GLN A 26 9.64 15.68 11.82
C GLN A 26 8.79 14.40 11.96
N VAL A 27 8.10 13.97 10.90
CA VAL A 27 7.22 12.81 10.94
C VAL A 27 7.43 11.94 9.70
N ALA A 28 7.33 10.63 9.86
CA ALA A 28 7.33 9.70 8.74
C ALA A 28 6.15 10.00 7.79
N LYS A 29 6.36 9.82 6.47
CA LYS A 29 5.32 10.08 5.46
C LYS A 29 3.98 9.39 5.77
N PRO A 30 3.94 8.12 6.21
CA PRO A 30 2.69 7.46 6.60
C PRO A 30 1.97 8.10 7.80
N ALA A 31 2.70 8.84 8.64
CA ALA A 31 2.14 9.53 9.81
C ALA A 31 1.59 10.93 9.49
N VAL A 32 1.75 11.42 8.25
CA VAL A 32 1.21 12.73 7.85
C VAL A 32 -0.32 12.70 7.91
N GLU A 33 -0.89 13.76 8.48
CA GLU A 33 -2.33 13.93 8.62
C GLU A 33 -3.04 14.16 7.28
N PHE A 34 -4.19 13.54 7.14
CA PHE A 34 -5.07 13.66 5.99
C PHE A 34 -6.53 13.83 6.41
N GLY A 35 -7.22 14.83 5.87
CA GLY A 35 -8.64 15.05 6.14
C GLY A 35 -8.99 15.35 7.60
N ALA A 36 -8.08 15.97 8.35
CA ALA A 36 -8.22 16.46 9.73
C ALA A 36 -8.37 15.39 10.84
N LYS A 37 -8.61 14.12 10.50
CA LYS A 37 -8.83 13.05 11.50
C LYS A 37 -7.98 11.82 11.27
N ASN A 38 -7.55 11.59 10.04
CA ASN A 38 -6.85 10.39 9.63
C ASN A 38 -5.39 10.71 9.29
N ARG A 39 -4.56 9.68 9.24
CA ARG A 39 -3.22 9.72 8.68
C ARG A 39 -3.15 8.83 7.45
N ILE A 40 -2.11 8.98 6.64
CA ILE A 40 -1.95 8.18 5.41
C ILE A 40 -1.96 6.67 5.72
N ILE A 41 -1.37 6.27 6.84
CA ILE A 41 -1.32 4.86 7.29
C ILE A 41 -2.71 4.24 7.57
N ASP A 42 -3.72 5.05 7.86
CA ASP A 42 -5.07 4.55 8.15
C ASP A 42 -5.68 3.82 6.95
N PHE A 43 -5.30 4.22 5.73
CA PHE A 43 -5.85 3.66 4.50
C PHE A 43 -5.44 2.21 4.29
N PRO A 44 -4.14 1.87 4.22
CA PRO A 44 -3.74 0.47 4.06
C PRO A 44 -4.12 -0.41 5.26
N LEU A 45 -4.06 0.08 6.50
CA LEU A 45 -4.49 -0.71 7.67
C LEU A 45 -6.00 -0.99 7.63
N SER A 46 -6.82 0.00 7.28
CA SER A 46 -8.25 -0.17 7.10
C SER A 46 -8.59 -1.13 5.97
N ASN A 47 -7.87 -1.04 4.84
CA ASN A 47 -8.07 -1.95 3.72
C ASN A 47 -7.72 -3.39 4.12
N CYS A 48 -6.63 -3.64 4.90
CA CYS A 48 -6.30 -4.97 5.41
C CYS A 48 -7.46 -5.57 6.22
N THR A 49 -7.94 -4.84 7.22
CA THR A 49 -9.02 -5.32 8.08
C THR A 49 -10.31 -5.56 7.30
N ASN A 50 -10.67 -4.67 6.38
CA ASN A 50 -11.85 -4.83 5.53
C ASN A 50 -11.77 -6.03 4.60
N SER A 51 -10.57 -6.43 4.22
CA SER A 51 -10.29 -7.58 3.37
C SER A 51 -10.04 -8.87 4.17
N GLY A 52 -10.30 -8.87 5.50
CA GLY A 52 -10.09 -10.03 6.34
C GLY A 52 -8.62 -10.37 6.66
N ILE A 53 -7.68 -9.52 6.28
CA ILE A 53 -6.26 -9.69 6.58
C ILE A 53 -5.99 -9.09 7.96
N ASP A 54 -5.81 -9.96 8.94
CA ASP A 54 -5.71 -9.60 10.35
C ASP A 54 -4.29 -9.63 10.92
N THR A 55 -3.30 -9.88 10.08
CA THR A 55 -1.88 -9.95 10.49
C THR A 55 -1.07 -9.04 9.60
N VAL A 56 -0.53 -7.96 10.19
CA VAL A 56 0.14 -6.89 9.45
C VAL A 56 1.48 -6.55 10.11
N GLY A 57 2.58 -6.73 9.37
CA GLY A 57 3.90 -6.23 9.76
C GLY A 57 4.12 -4.83 9.18
N VAL A 58 4.35 -3.83 10.00
CA VAL A 58 4.65 -2.44 9.57
C VAL A 58 6.14 -2.18 9.70
N LEU A 59 6.81 -2.06 8.56
CA LEU A 59 8.25 -1.84 8.50
C LEU A 59 8.57 -0.34 8.61
N THR A 60 9.07 0.07 9.76
CA THR A 60 9.38 1.48 10.06
C THR A 60 10.89 1.71 10.07
N GLN A 61 11.37 2.88 9.65
CA GLN A 61 12.80 3.19 9.64
C GLN A 61 13.07 4.66 9.97
N TYR A 62 12.54 5.61 9.19
CA TYR A 62 12.76 7.04 9.37
C TYR A 62 11.67 7.66 10.23
N GLN A 63 12.05 8.52 11.19
CA GLN A 63 11.13 9.27 12.07
C GLN A 63 10.00 8.38 12.66
N PRO A 64 10.32 7.23 13.28
CA PRO A 64 9.33 6.22 13.62
C PRO A 64 8.46 6.59 14.81
N LEU A 65 8.89 7.52 15.69
CA LEU A 65 8.26 7.77 16.99
C LEU A 65 6.77 8.06 16.88
N VAL A 66 6.42 9.12 16.15
CA VAL A 66 5.02 9.55 15.99
C VAL A 66 4.17 8.48 15.28
N LEU A 67 4.77 7.77 14.32
CA LEU A 67 4.10 6.68 13.61
C LEU A 67 3.82 5.50 14.54
N ASN A 68 4.81 5.08 15.32
CA ASN A 68 4.70 3.96 16.25
C ASN A 68 3.68 4.26 17.37
N GLU A 69 3.72 5.47 17.94
CA GLU A 69 2.74 5.92 18.93
C GLU A 69 1.32 5.93 18.36
N TYR A 70 1.16 6.36 17.11
CA TYR A 70 -0.14 6.42 16.46
C TYR A 70 -0.72 5.03 16.16
N ILE A 71 0.12 4.10 15.68
CA ILE A 71 -0.30 2.72 15.43
C ILE A 71 -0.61 2.02 16.75
N GLY A 72 0.23 2.20 17.77
CA GLY A 72 0.07 1.55 19.08
C GLY A 72 -0.05 0.04 18.92
N ASN A 73 -1.08 -0.53 19.53
CA ASN A 73 -1.42 -1.96 19.43
C ASN A 73 -2.38 -2.31 18.28
N GLY A 74 -2.78 -1.34 17.45
CA GLY A 74 -3.70 -1.58 16.33
C GLY A 74 -5.18 -1.53 16.65
N GLN A 75 -5.57 -1.21 17.88
CA GLN A 75 -6.97 -1.16 18.32
C GLN A 75 -7.88 -0.32 17.41
N PRO A 76 -7.46 0.85 16.87
CA PRO A 76 -8.31 1.64 15.98
C PRO A 76 -8.77 0.92 14.71
N TRP A 77 -8.04 -0.11 14.29
CA TRP A 77 -8.32 -0.90 13.08
C TRP A 77 -8.75 -2.34 13.37
N ASP A 78 -9.07 -2.69 14.63
CA ASP A 78 -9.38 -4.07 15.04
C ASP A 78 -8.20 -5.03 14.77
N LEU A 79 -6.96 -4.53 14.89
CA LEU A 79 -5.71 -5.25 14.70
C LEU A 79 -4.96 -5.50 16.01
N ASP A 80 -5.64 -5.44 17.16
CA ASP A 80 -5.11 -5.76 18.50
C ASP A 80 -5.39 -7.22 18.89
N ARG A 81 -5.15 -8.14 17.95
CA ARG A 81 -5.52 -9.54 18.11
C ARG A 81 -4.46 -10.32 18.87
N VAL A 82 -4.89 -11.34 19.63
CA VAL A 82 -4.00 -12.25 20.37
C VAL A 82 -3.14 -13.09 19.42
N TYR A 83 -3.73 -13.52 18.28
CA TYR A 83 -3.04 -14.30 17.24
C TYR A 83 -3.10 -13.53 15.91
N GLY A 84 -2.03 -12.81 15.60
CA GLY A 84 -1.99 -11.88 14.49
C GLY A 84 -1.92 -10.43 14.98
N GLY A 85 -2.69 -9.54 14.36
CA GLY A 85 -2.70 -8.12 14.68
C GLY A 85 -1.60 -7.33 13.98
N VAL A 86 -1.42 -6.06 14.39
CA VAL A 86 -0.37 -5.21 13.85
C VAL A 86 0.92 -5.36 14.65
N HIS A 87 2.03 -5.50 13.94
CA HIS A 87 3.38 -5.58 14.51
C HIS A 87 4.27 -4.52 13.89
N ILE A 88 4.92 -3.73 14.72
CA ILE A 88 5.91 -2.75 14.25
C ILE A 88 7.26 -3.46 14.13
N LEU A 89 7.85 -3.39 12.94
CA LEU A 89 9.08 -4.07 12.57
C LEU A 89 10.14 -3.02 12.20
N PRO A 90 10.90 -2.50 13.17
CA PRO A 90 12.03 -1.65 12.89
C PRO A 90 13.23 -2.49 12.43
N PRO A 91 14.20 -1.90 11.71
CA PRO A 91 15.46 -2.57 11.47
C PRO A 91 16.16 -2.87 12.80
N TYR A 92 16.76 -4.03 12.93
CA TYR A 92 17.39 -4.47 14.17
C TYR A 92 18.82 -4.93 13.96
N GLN A 93 19.58 -4.88 15.04
CA GLN A 93 20.96 -5.35 15.04
C GLN A 93 21.00 -6.85 15.17
N GLY A 94 21.35 -7.55 14.08
CA GLY A 94 21.67 -8.98 14.11
C GLY A 94 23.07 -9.25 14.69
N LYS A 95 23.45 -10.52 14.84
CA LYS A 95 24.76 -10.94 15.39
C LYS A 95 25.98 -10.36 14.63
N LYS A 96 25.83 -9.96 13.38
CA LYS A 96 26.94 -9.57 12.51
C LYS A 96 27.05 -8.08 12.19
N LYS A 97 26.00 -7.28 12.19
CA LYS A 97 25.99 -5.81 12.06
C LYS A 97 24.56 -5.25 12.15
N SER A 98 24.41 -4.00 12.61
CA SER A 98 23.17 -3.22 12.45
C SER A 98 23.04 -2.80 11.00
N ASN A 99 22.02 -3.22 10.32
CA ASN A 99 21.77 -2.83 8.94
C ASN A 99 20.41 -2.15 8.81
N TRP A 100 20.42 -0.88 8.44
CA TRP A 100 19.24 -0.21 7.91
C TRP A 100 18.70 -0.99 6.73
N TYR A 101 17.40 -0.90 6.47
CA TYR A 101 16.83 -1.45 5.25
C TYR A 101 17.46 -0.77 4.03
N LYS A 102 18.14 -1.54 3.20
CA LYS A 102 18.84 -1.03 2.00
C LYS A 102 17.87 -0.65 0.89
N GLY A 103 16.73 -1.35 0.82
CA GLY A 103 15.70 -1.18 -0.19
C GLY A 103 14.41 -1.88 0.24
N THR A 104 13.41 -1.82 -0.62
CA THR A 104 12.07 -2.38 -0.35
C THR A 104 12.10 -3.90 -0.22
N ALA A 105 12.85 -4.60 -1.06
CA ALA A 105 13.02 -6.05 -1.01
C ALA A 105 13.83 -6.49 0.22
N ASN A 106 14.93 -5.79 0.54
CA ASN A 106 15.73 -6.08 1.73
C ASN A 106 14.93 -5.91 3.02
N ALA A 107 14.02 -4.92 3.08
CA ALA A 107 13.15 -4.73 4.24
C ALA A 107 12.27 -5.96 4.51
N ILE A 108 11.73 -6.58 3.47
CA ILE A 108 10.94 -7.81 3.60
C ILE A 108 11.87 -8.99 3.94
N TYR A 109 13.01 -9.12 3.28
CA TYR A 109 13.99 -10.18 3.54
C TYR A 109 14.42 -10.23 5.02
N GLN A 110 14.78 -9.09 5.62
CA GLN A 110 15.17 -9.02 7.01
C GLN A 110 14.05 -9.47 7.98
N ASN A 111 12.80 -9.45 7.53
CA ASN A 111 11.63 -9.83 8.32
C ASN A 111 10.98 -11.17 7.89
N LEU A 112 11.67 -12.00 7.11
CA LEU A 112 11.17 -13.32 6.71
C LEU A 112 10.79 -14.18 7.92
N ALA A 113 11.58 -14.14 8.99
CA ALA A 113 11.29 -14.88 10.21
C ALA A 113 9.96 -14.47 10.88
N PHE A 114 9.52 -13.22 10.71
CA PHE A 114 8.19 -12.78 11.15
C PHE A 114 7.10 -13.43 10.30
N ILE A 115 7.27 -13.45 8.99
CA ILE A 115 6.30 -14.04 8.06
C ILE A 115 6.18 -15.54 8.28
N GLU A 116 7.31 -16.24 8.36
CA GLU A 116 7.41 -17.69 8.57
C GLU A 116 6.69 -18.18 9.85
N ARG A 117 6.60 -17.34 10.88
CA ARG A 117 5.87 -17.68 12.12
C ARG A 117 4.40 -17.99 11.90
N TYR A 118 3.81 -17.45 10.84
CA TYR A 118 2.40 -17.64 10.50
C TYR A 118 2.17 -18.67 9.38
N GLU A 119 3.24 -19.21 8.80
CA GLU A 119 3.20 -20.20 7.72
C GLU A 119 2.19 -19.83 6.61
N PRO A 120 2.24 -18.59 6.07
CA PRO A 120 1.23 -18.14 5.13
C PRO A 120 1.45 -18.79 3.76
N ASP A 121 0.35 -18.92 3.00
CA ASP A 121 0.42 -19.30 1.60
C ASP A 121 0.80 -18.09 0.72
N TYR A 122 0.36 -16.88 1.12
CA TYR A 122 0.56 -15.64 0.38
C TYR A 122 1.07 -14.51 1.26
N VAL A 123 1.80 -13.58 0.63
CA VAL A 123 2.27 -12.34 1.25
C VAL A 123 1.78 -11.14 0.45
N LEU A 124 1.05 -10.25 1.11
CA LEU A 124 0.63 -8.97 0.56
C LEU A 124 1.63 -7.89 0.94
N ILE A 125 2.28 -7.29 -0.04
CA ILE A 125 3.22 -6.18 0.15
C ILE A 125 2.52 -4.88 -0.19
N LEU A 126 2.57 -3.92 0.73
CA LEU A 126 1.88 -2.64 0.65
C LEU A 126 2.84 -1.48 0.79
N SER A 127 2.62 -0.42 0.03
CA SER A 127 3.25 0.88 0.27
C SER A 127 2.45 1.70 1.28
N GLY A 128 3.11 2.20 2.32
CA GLY A 128 2.48 2.99 3.40
C GLY A 128 2.27 4.47 3.07
N ASP A 129 2.46 4.87 1.81
CA ASP A 129 2.43 6.27 1.39
C ASP A 129 1.31 6.60 0.39
N HIS A 130 0.37 5.70 0.22
CA HIS A 130 -0.74 5.81 -0.71
C HIS A 130 -2.07 6.00 0.01
N ILE A 131 -2.93 6.81 -0.60
CA ILE A 131 -4.30 7.07 -0.17
C ILE A 131 -5.23 6.44 -1.21
N TYR A 132 -5.86 5.32 -0.86
CA TYR A 132 -6.73 4.57 -1.75
C TYR A 132 -7.66 3.66 -0.96
N LYS A 133 -8.73 3.19 -1.60
CA LYS A 133 -9.61 2.14 -1.09
C LYS A 133 -9.51 0.95 -2.02
N MET A 134 -9.19 -0.20 -1.48
CA MET A 134 -9.04 -1.43 -2.23
C MET A 134 -9.49 -2.62 -1.39
N ASP A 135 -10.07 -3.59 -2.05
CA ASP A 135 -10.38 -4.91 -1.51
C ASP A 135 -9.22 -5.85 -1.87
N TYR A 136 -8.42 -6.19 -0.86
CA TYR A 136 -7.28 -7.09 -1.05
C TYR A 136 -7.72 -8.56 -1.15
N ASP A 137 -8.89 -8.94 -0.59
CA ASP A 137 -9.42 -10.28 -0.76
C ASP A 137 -9.76 -10.55 -2.23
N ALA A 138 -10.39 -9.59 -2.90
CA ALA A 138 -10.64 -9.70 -4.34
C ALA A 138 -9.34 -9.87 -5.15
N MET A 139 -8.26 -9.17 -4.77
CA MET A 139 -6.94 -9.33 -5.38
C MET A 139 -6.35 -10.71 -5.09
N LEU A 140 -6.49 -11.22 -3.86
CA LEU A 140 -6.01 -12.53 -3.45
C LEU A 140 -6.74 -13.65 -4.21
N ARG A 141 -8.07 -13.58 -4.32
CA ARG A 141 -8.85 -14.56 -5.10
C ARG A 141 -8.48 -14.55 -6.59
N ALA A 142 -8.21 -13.38 -7.16
CA ALA A 142 -7.72 -13.28 -8.54
C ALA A 142 -6.32 -13.92 -8.70
N HIS A 143 -5.42 -13.72 -7.73
CA HIS A 143 -4.11 -14.36 -7.69
C HIS A 143 -4.22 -15.89 -7.67
N GLU A 144 -5.07 -16.44 -6.80
CA GLU A 144 -5.35 -17.87 -6.71
C GLU A 144 -5.94 -18.45 -7.99
N GLN A 145 -7.00 -17.81 -8.52
CA GLN A 145 -7.68 -18.27 -9.73
C GLN A 145 -6.76 -18.33 -10.94
N LYS A 146 -5.84 -17.36 -11.03
CA LYS A 146 -4.83 -17.32 -12.09
C LYS A 146 -3.64 -18.25 -11.81
N ASN A 147 -3.53 -18.88 -10.63
CA ASN A 147 -2.32 -19.58 -10.16
C ASN A 147 -1.07 -18.75 -10.44
N ALA A 148 -1.07 -17.51 -9.99
CA ALA A 148 0.01 -16.57 -10.23
C ALA A 148 1.15 -16.74 -9.22
N ASP A 149 2.39 -16.47 -9.62
CA ASP A 149 3.54 -16.34 -8.71
C ASP A 149 3.57 -14.94 -8.08
N CYS A 150 3.14 -13.93 -8.85
CA CYS A 150 3.01 -12.55 -8.43
C CYS A 150 1.78 -11.89 -9.06
N THR A 151 1.05 -11.09 -8.29
CA THR A 151 -0.03 -10.23 -8.81
C THR A 151 0.25 -8.80 -8.40
N ILE A 152 0.17 -7.87 -9.35
CA ILE A 152 0.48 -6.45 -9.17
C ILE A 152 -0.79 -5.63 -9.32
N ALA A 153 -1.08 -4.76 -8.34
CA ALA A 153 -2.16 -3.79 -8.48
C ALA A 153 -1.74 -2.65 -9.41
N VAL A 154 -2.59 -2.38 -10.38
CA VAL A 154 -2.33 -1.46 -11.49
C VAL A 154 -3.33 -0.33 -11.51
N LEU A 155 -2.85 0.86 -11.84
CA LEU A 155 -3.66 2.04 -12.08
C LEU A 155 -3.35 2.60 -13.47
N THR A 156 -4.37 2.92 -14.24
CA THR A 156 -4.21 3.65 -15.51
C THR A 156 -3.96 5.13 -15.22
N VAL A 157 -2.83 5.65 -15.68
CA VAL A 157 -2.42 7.05 -15.49
C VAL A 157 -2.33 7.78 -16.83
N PRO A 158 -2.38 9.14 -16.85
CA PRO A 158 -2.04 9.90 -18.06
C PRO A 158 -0.60 9.57 -18.52
N MET A 159 -0.38 9.47 -19.84
CA MET A 159 0.96 9.16 -20.40
C MET A 159 2.04 10.15 -19.94
N GLU A 160 1.70 11.41 -19.78
CA GLU A 160 2.59 12.48 -19.28
C GLU A 160 3.12 12.24 -17.87
N ASP A 161 2.35 11.52 -17.03
CA ASP A 161 2.73 11.16 -15.65
C ASP A 161 3.38 9.78 -15.56
N ALA A 162 3.30 8.95 -16.61
CA ALA A 162 3.72 7.55 -16.58
C ALA A 162 5.21 7.37 -16.22
N SER A 163 6.09 8.29 -16.64
CA SER A 163 7.52 8.24 -16.34
C SER A 163 7.87 8.33 -14.83
N ARG A 164 6.89 8.59 -13.98
CA ARG A 164 7.08 8.71 -12.52
C ARG A 164 6.86 7.39 -11.78
N PHE A 165 6.31 6.39 -12.45
CA PHE A 165 5.88 5.11 -11.88
C PHE A 165 6.61 3.93 -12.50
N GLY A 166 6.55 2.78 -11.85
CA GLY A 166 6.84 1.51 -12.49
C GLY A 166 5.76 1.23 -13.53
N ILE A 167 6.15 1.07 -14.79
CA ILE A 167 5.24 0.89 -15.92
C ILE A 167 5.30 -0.55 -16.41
N MET A 168 4.14 -1.09 -16.70
CA MET A 168 3.99 -2.46 -17.16
C MET A 168 3.42 -2.52 -18.57
N SER A 169 3.87 -3.51 -19.34
CA SER A 169 3.23 -3.97 -20.56
C SER A 169 2.61 -5.34 -20.31
N MET A 170 1.43 -5.56 -20.85
CA MET A 170 0.67 -6.80 -20.67
C MET A 170 0.35 -7.43 -22.02
N ASP A 171 0.15 -8.73 -22.03
CA ASP A 171 -0.46 -9.45 -23.16
C ASP A 171 -1.99 -9.49 -23.04
N GLY A 172 -2.64 -10.18 -24.00
CA GLY A 172 -4.09 -10.29 -24.03
C GLY A 172 -4.70 -11.11 -22.90
N ASP A 173 -3.89 -11.83 -22.11
CA ASP A 173 -4.30 -12.74 -21.03
C ASP A 173 -4.02 -12.16 -19.62
N ASP A 174 -3.94 -10.85 -19.49
CA ASP A 174 -3.59 -10.15 -18.24
C ASP A 174 -2.23 -10.59 -17.64
N ARG A 175 -1.33 -11.12 -18.47
CA ARG A 175 0.02 -11.48 -18.05
C ARG A 175 0.96 -10.32 -18.30
N ILE A 176 1.74 -9.99 -17.29
CA ILE A 176 2.76 -8.94 -17.39
C ILE A 176 3.95 -9.49 -18.19
N THR A 177 4.28 -8.82 -19.27
CA THR A 177 5.38 -9.20 -20.16
C THR A 177 6.64 -8.36 -19.96
N GLU A 178 6.46 -7.11 -19.51
CA GLU A 178 7.56 -6.18 -19.26
C GLU A 178 7.24 -5.31 -18.06
N PHE A 179 8.24 -5.03 -17.23
CA PHE A 179 8.18 -4.07 -16.14
C PHE A 179 9.38 -3.13 -16.20
N ALA A 180 9.14 -1.83 -16.19
CA ALA A 180 10.18 -0.81 -16.22
C ALA A 180 9.97 0.22 -15.11
N GLU A 181 10.91 0.31 -14.16
CA GLU A 181 10.84 1.27 -13.06
C GLU A 181 11.22 2.67 -13.53
N LYS A 182 10.25 3.59 -13.50
CA LYS A 182 10.39 5.00 -13.89
C LYS A 182 11.09 5.23 -15.25
N PRO A 183 10.57 4.65 -16.32
CA PRO A 183 11.19 4.75 -17.63
C PRO A 183 11.16 6.19 -18.15
N LYS A 184 12.23 6.64 -18.81
CA LYS A 184 12.26 7.97 -19.45
C LYS A 184 11.25 8.08 -20.60
N GLN A 185 10.98 6.98 -21.28
CA GLN A 185 10.00 6.87 -22.37
C GLN A 185 9.09 5.69 -22.07
N PRO A 186 7.94 5.92 -21.40
CA PRO A 186 7.01 4.86 -21.05
C PRO A 186 6.33 4.29 -22.31
N LYS A 187 6.28 2.96 -22.41
CA LYS A 187 5.61 2.25 -23.52
C LYS A 187 4.12 2.06 -23.27
N SER A 188 3.69 2.20 -22.01
CA SER A 188 2.32 1.99 -21.56
C SER A 188 1.96 3.02 -20.50
N ASN A 189 0.68 3.16 -20.22
CA ASN A 189 0.14 3.98 -19.13
C ASN A 189 -0.36 3.18 -17.93
N GLN A 190 -0.03 1.89 -17.89
CA GLN A 190 -0.37 1.00 -16.78
C GLN A 190 0.71 1.10 -15.71
N ALA A 191 0.39 1.81 -14.62
CA ALA A 191 1.31 2.11 -13.55
C ALA A 191 1.13 1.16 -12.37
N SER A 192 2.25 0.61 -11.87
CA SER A 192 2.28 -0.13 -10.62
C SER A 192 1.92 0.76 -9.43
N MET A 193 1.06 0.28 -8.56
CA MET A 193 0.73 0.94 -7.29
C MET A 193 1.72 0.60 -6.17
N GLY A 194 2.71 -0.26 -6.41
CA GLY A 194 3.56 -0.77 -5.33
C GLY A 194 2.79 -1.63 -4.33
N ILE A 195 1.76 -2.30 -4.81
CA ILE A 195 0.93 -3.25 -4.08
C ILE A 195 1.06 -4.59 -4.79
N TYR A 196 1.54 -5.59 -4.07
CA TYR A 196 1.87 -6.89 -4.64
C TYR A 196 1.31 -8.01 -3.78
N ILE A 197 0.80 -9.08 -4.41
CA ILE A 197 0.60 -10.38 -3.76
C ILE A 197 1.59 -11.35 -4.38
N PHE A 198 2.30 -12.07 -3.53
CA PHE A 198 3.22 -13.13 -3.92
C PHE A 198 2.83 -14.45 -3.26
N SER A 199 3.02 -15.55 -3.98
CA SER A 199 3.12 -16.87 -3.37
C SER A 199 4.36 -16.90 -2.47
N PHE A 200 4.20 -17.30 -1.18
CA PHE A 200 5.24 -17.11 -0.17
C PHE A 200 6.56 -17.81 -0.51
N ASP A 201 6.50 -19.06 -0.96
CA ASP A 201 7.70 -19.83 -1.29
C ASP A 201 8.51 -19.19 -2.42
N VAL A 202 7.81 -18.68 -3.45
CA VAL A 202 8.43 -17.95 -4.56
C VAL A 202 9.07 -16.66 -4.05
N LEU A 203 8.35 -15.86 -3.27
CA LEU A 203 8.87 -14.63 -2.69
C LEU A 203 10.15 -14.88 -1.89
N LYS A 204 10.12 -15.87 -0.99
CA LYS A 204 11.26 -16.24 -0.14
C LYS A 204 12.50 -16.60 -0.96
N GLN A 205 12.32 -17.38 -2.03
CA GLN A 205 13.41 -17.75 -2.93
C GLN A 205 14.04 -16.50 -3.56
N TYR A 206 13.23 -15.65 -4.22
CA TYR A 206 13.75 -14.47 -4.91
C TYR A 206 14.38 -13.45 -3.96
N LEU A 207 13.84 -13.25 -2.76
CA LEU A 207 14.43 -12.36 -1.75
C LEU A 207 15.78 -12.88 -1.26
N THR A 208 15.92 -14.21 -1.09
CA THR A 208 17.17 -14.83 -0.66
C THR A 208 18.23 -14.72 -1.74
N ASP A 209 17.87 -14.97 -2.99
CA ASP A 209 18.77 -14.83 -4.15
C ASP A 209 19.22 -13.37 -4.33
N ASP A 210 18.30 -12.42 -4.13
CA ASP A 210 18.56 -10.99 -4.26
C ASP A 210 19.53 -10.47 -3.19
N GLU A 211 19.36 -10.86 -1.92
CA GLU A 211 20.28 -10.48 -0.83
C GLU A 211 21.70 -10.99 -1.05
N ASN A 212 21.86 -12.13 -1.72
CA ASN A 212 23.15 -12.71 -2.07
C ASN A 212 23.77 -12.07 -3.34
N ASN A 213 23.05 -11.22 -4.05
CA ASN A 213 23.53 -10.53 -5.24
C ASN A 213 24.09 -9.14 -4.88
N PRO A 214 25.42 -8.93 -4.93
CA PRO A 214 26.03 -7.65 -4.59
C PRO A 214 25.68 -6.51 -5.56
N GLU A 215 25.23 -6.81 -6.77
CA GLU A 215 24.83 -5.84 -7.81
C GLU A 215 23.39 -5.35 -7.61
N SER A 216 22.60 -6.01 -6.73
CA SER A 216 21.21 -5.66 -6.51
C SER A 216 21.05 -4.34 -5.75
N SER A 217 20.08 -3.55 -6.15
CA SER A 217 19.61 -2.38 -5.39
C SER A 217 18.62 -2.74 -4.27
N ASN A 218 18.28 -4.03 -4.14
CA ASN A 218 17.31 -4.58 -3.18
C ASN A 218 15.89 -3.95 -3.32
N ASP A 219 15.44 -3.75 -4.54
CA ASP A 219 14.16 -3.10 -4.85
C ASP A 219 13.23 -4.03 -5.64
N PHE A 220 11.95 -4.04 -5.29
CA PHE A 220 10.99 -4.90 -5.99
C PHE A 220 10.86 -4.57 -7.48
N GLY A 221 10.80 -3.27 -7.80
CA GLY A 221 10.58 -2.83 -9.19
C GLY A 221 11.82 -2.92 -10.07
N LYS A 222 13.02 -2.81 -9.49
CA LYS A 222 14.27 -2.84 -10.26
C LYS A 222 14.87 -4.22 -10.36
N ASP A 223 14.74 -5.03 -9.32
CA ASP A 223 15.49 -6.29 -9.20
C ASP A 223 14.54 -7.50 -9.18
N ILE A 224 13.59 -7.57 -8.25
CA ILE A 224 12.77 -8.77 -8.03
C ILE A 224 11.83 -9.04 -9.22
N ILE A 225 10.96 -8.07 -9.55
CA ILE A 225 9.93 -8.27 -10.58
C ILE A 225 10.55 -8.51 -11.96
N PRO A 226 11.55 -7.72 -12.43
CA PRO A 226 12.21 -7.99 -13.71
C PRO A 226 12.87 -9.37 -13.76
N LYS A 227 13.53 -9.82 -12.67
CA LYS A 227 14.11 -11.15 -12.58
C LYS A 227 13.05 -12.25 -12.67
N MET A 228 11.93 -12.11 -11.96
CA MET A 228 10.82 -13.06 -12.04
C MET A 228 10.27 -13.18 -13.47
N LEU A 229 10.13 -12.05 -14.17
CA LEU A 229 9.67 -12.04 -15.57
C LEU A 229 10.68 -12.73 -16.49
N ALA A 230 11.99 -12.45 -16.30
CA ALA A 230 13.07 -13.08 -17.09
C ALA A 230 13.10 -14.61 -16.86
N ASP A 231 12.84 -15.08 -15.65
CA ASP A 231 12.77 -16.50 -15.29
C ASP A 231 11.45 -17.16 -15.73
N GLY A 232 10.57 -16.43 -16.42
CA GLY A 232 9.30 -16.94 -16.96
C GLY A 232 8.21 -17.16 -15.90
N LYS A 233 8.34 -16.59 -14.70
CA LYS A 233 7.33 -16.66 -13.64
C LYS A 233 6.04 -16.00 -14.08
N LYS A 234 4.93 -16.51 -13.57
CA LYS A 234 3.60 -16.02 -13.90
C LYS A 234 3.26 -14.79 -13.09
N CYS A 235 3.60 -13.62 -13.64
CA CYS A 235 3.22 -12.33 -13.10
C CYS A 235 1.95 -11.84 -13.79
N THR A 236 0.92 -11.51 -13.00
CA THR A 236 -0.38 -11.03 -13.48
C THR A 236 -0.70 -9.66 -12.90
N ASP A 237 -1.68 -8.99 -13.48
CA ASP A 237 -2.18 -7.74 -12.96
C ASP A 237 -3.59 -7.84 -12.39
N ILE A 238 -3.95 -6.82 -11.63
CA ILE A 238 -5.31 -6.46 -11.32
C ILE A 238 -5.50 -4.95 -11.45
N ILE A 239 -6.39 -4.55 -12.35
CA ILE A 239 -6.66 -3.12 -12.57
C ILE A 239 -7.57 -2.60 -11.47
N LEU A 240 -7.08 -1.63 -10.69
CA LEU A 240 -7.89 -0.94 -9.71
C LEU A 240 -8.90 -0.01 -10.40
N ARG A 241 -10.14 -0.43 -10.46
CA ARG A 241 -11.28 0.39 -10.91
C ARG A 241 -11.81 1.18 -9.73
N GLY A 242 -11.21 2.33 -9.44
CA GLY A 242 -11.64 3.14 -8.28
C GLY A 242 -10.65 4.25 -7.92
N ILE A 243 -10.86 4.83 -6.74
CA ILE A 243 -10.13 6.00 -6.28
C ILE A 243 -8.79 5.56 -5.68
N GLY A 244 -7.71 5.83 -6.38
CA GLY A 244 -6.36 5.67 -5.84
C GLY A 244 -5.41 6.69 -6.47
N LYS A 245 -4.62 7.39 -5.66
CA LYS A 245 -3.49 8.23 -6.12
C LYS A 245 -2.38 8.23 -5.07
N THR A 246 -1.14 8.36 -5.54
CA THR A 246 0.01 8.58 -4.67
C THR A 246 -0.05 9.95 -4.03
N SER A 247 0.48 10.09 -2.82
CA SER A 247 0.57 11.37 -2.11
C SER A 247 1.72 12.26 -2.62
N GLU A 248 2.21 12.04 -3.85
CA GLU A 248 3.29 12.85 -4.42
C GLU A 248 2.78 14.16 -5.06
N PRO A 249 3.54 15.26 -4.94
CA PRO A 249 3.16 16.53 -5.54
C PRO A 249 3.19 16.47 -7.07
N SER A 250 2.10 16.91 -7.73
CA SER A 250 2.08 17.07 -9.18
C SER A 250 2.66 18.42 -9.58
N LYS A 251 3.44 18.46 -10.68
CA LYS A 251 4.01 19.71 -11.22
C LYS A 251 2.92 20.70 -11.69
N ALA A 252 1.74 20.19 -12.07
CA ALA A 252 0.67 21.00 -12.62
C ALA A 252 -0.11 21.83 -11.59
N CYS A 253 0.00 21.50 -10.28
CA CYS A 253 -0.85 22.13 -9.27
C CYS A 253 -0.08 23.00 -8.27
N GLY A 254 1.26 22.99 -8.25
CA GLY A 254 2.07 23.70 -7.23
C GLY A 254 1.71 23.34 -5.78
N LYS A 255 0.83 22.34 -5.59
CA LYS A 255 0.32 21.85 -4.30
C LYS A 255 0.48 20.32 -4.26
N PRO A 256 0.61 19.71 -3.06
CA PRO A 256 0.61 18.28 -2.94
C PRO A 256 -0.60 17.67 -3.65
N THR A 257 -0.38 16.60 -4.42
CA THR A 257 -1.40 15.97 -5.28
C THR A 257 -2.67 15.56 -4.52
N TRP A 258 -2.53 15.26 -3.23
CA TRP A 258 -3.64 14.93 -2.34
C TRP A 258 -4.60 16.10 -2.08
N ILE A 259 -4.13 17.37 -2.11
CA ILE A 259 -4.99 18.57 -1.95
C ILE A 259 -5.86 18.78 -3.19
N CYS A 260 -5.31 18.59 -4.38
CA CYS A 260 -6.08 18.65 -5.63
C CYS A 260 -7.08 17.49 -5.74
N TRP A 261 -6.77 16.37 -5.18
CA TRP A 261 -7.58 15.16 -5.20
C TRP A 261 -8.77 15.22 -4.21
N ALA A 262 -8.58 15.78 -3.02
CA ALA A 262 -9.66 15.98 -2.07
C ALA A 262 -10.83 16.79 -2.64
N LYS A 263 -10.59 17.68 -3.61
CA LYS A 263 -11.64 18.41 -4.33
C LYS A 263 -12.44 17.53 -5.30
N ASN A 264 -11.81 16.50 -5.89
CA ASN A 264 -12.46 15.60 -6.84
C ASN A 264 -13.15 14.41 -6.12
N LEU A 265 -12.77 14.07 -4.89
CA LEU A 265 -13.42 13.06 -4.08
C LEU A 265 -14.91 13.38 -3.82
N ASN A 266 -15.23 14.64 -3.60
CA ASN A 266 -16.60 15.04 -3.30
C ASN A 266 -17.58 14.80 -4.46
N SER A 267 -17.12 14.76 -5.71
CA SER A 267 -17.98 14.54 -6.87
C SER A 267 -18.23 13.05 -7.17
N THR A 268 -17.29 12.16 -6.80
CA THR A 268 -17.35 10.74 -7.16
C THR A 268 -17.96 9.88 -6.05
N TYR A 269 -17.88 10.32 -4.79
CA TYR A 269 -18.45 9.58 -3.65
C TYR A 269 -19.98 9.58 -3.58
N SER A 270 -20.67 10.51 -4.26
CA SER A 270 -22.12 10.61 -4.20
C SER A 270 -22.88 9.51 -4.97
N THR A 271 -22.22 8.79 -5.88
CA THR A 271 -22.89 7.89 -6.83
C THR A 271 -22.70 6.40 -6.58
N GLN A 272 -21.81 5.97 -5.67
CA GLN A 272 -21.54 4.53 -5.43
C GLN A 272 -21.90 3.99 -4.04
N ASN A 273 -22.78 4.66 -3.30
CA ASN A 273 -23.10 4.35 -1.91
C ASN A 273 -24.13 3.22 -1.72
N ARG A 274 -24.01 2.06 -2.39
CA ARG A 274 -25.06 1.03 -2.21
C ARG A 274 -24.64 -0.32 -1.63
N ARG A 275 -23.42 -0.59 -1.20
CA ARG A 275 -23.11 -1.90 -0.55
C ARG A 275 -21.96 -1.89 0.45
N TYR A 276 -21.96 -0.98 1.41
CA TYR A 276 -21.16 -1.17 2.62
C TYR A 276 -22.02 -0.87 3.84
N THR A 277 -22.49 -1.92 4.51
CA THR A 277 -23.15 -1.80 5.81
C THR A 277 -22.09 -1.52 6.87
N PRO A 278 -22.14 -0.37 7.55
CA PRO A 278 -21.13 0.04 8.53
C PRO A 278 -21.45 -0.46 9.93
N ALA A 279 -21.77 -1.74 10.11
CA ALA A 279 -22.22 -2.21 11.43
C ALA A 279 -21.12 -2.33 12.50
N ARG A 280 -19.82 -2.18 12.17
CA ARG A 280 -18.72 -2.21 13.14
C ARG A 280 -17.78 -1.01 13.14
N TRP A 281 -17.94 -0.08 12.22
CA TRP A 281 -17.05 1.08 12.06
C TRP A 281 -17.46 2.32 12.86
N ALA A 282 -18.58 2.28 13.52
CA ALA A 282 -19.17 3.44 14.20
C ALA A 282 -18.55 3.79 15.55
N THR A 283 -17.65 2.96 16.08
CA THR A 283 -17.08 3.18 17.39
C THR A 283 -15.57 3.32 17.33
N ARG A 284 -15.10 4.54 17.29
CA ARG A 284 -13.73 4.99 17.54
C ARG A 284 -12.81 5.07 16.30
N ARG A 285 -12.68 6.28 15.77
CA ARG A 285 -11.63 6.80 14.88
C ARG A 285 -11.62 6.45 13.40
N SER A 286 -12.42 5.53 12.90
CA SER A 286 -12.43 5.12 11.49
C SER A 286 -13.68 5.51 10.71
N LEU A 287 -14.37 6.58 11.10
CA LEU A 287 -15.54 7.06 10.37
C LEU A 287 -15.13 7.79 9.09
N TRP A 288 -15.17 7.08 7.99
CA TRP A 288 -15.17 7.61 6.64
C TRP A 288 -16.50 8.29 6.30
N VAL A 289 -16.96 9.22 7.11
CA VAL A 289 -18.10 10.06 6.78
C VAL A 289 -17.58 11.47 6.58
N ILE A 290 -17.23 11.81 5.37
CA ILE A 290 -17.26 13.20 4.93
C ILE A 290 -18.74 13.49 4.65
N THR A 291 -19.46 13.89 5.67
CA THR A 291 -20.80 14.51 5.50
C THR A 291 -20.56 15.88 4.86
N PRO A 292 -21.09 16.17 3.68
CA PRO A 292 -21.09 17.53 3.19
C PRO A 292 -21.99 18.36 4.08
N ILE A 293 -21.43 19.37 4.73
CA ILE A 293 -22.23 20.41 5.38
C ILE A 293 -22.78 21.28 4.25
N TYR A 294 -23.90 20.89 3.67
CA TYR A 294 -24.73 21.80 2.92
C TYR A 294 -25.60 22.54 3.93
N ARG A 295 -25.23 23.79 4.24
CA ARG A 295 -26.18 24.78 4.75
C ARG A 295 -27.13 25.10 3.61
N THR A 296 -28.33 24.58 3.67
CA THR A 296 -29.48 25.15 2.93
C THR A 296 -29.70 26.59 3.42
N PRO A 297 -29.82 27.57 2.55
CA PRO A 297 -30.25 28.89 3.00
C PRO A 297 -31.69 28.82 3.48
N LEU A 298 -31.91 29.20 4.72
CA LEU A 298 -33.24 29.46 5.28
C LEU A 298 -33.89 30.58 4.44
N SER A 299 -34.95 30.23 3.70
CA SER A 299 -35.84 31.18 3.11
C SER A 299 -36.53 31.97 4.22
N ALA A 300 -36.29 33.26 4.26
CA ALA A 300 -37.02 34.20 5.08
C ALA A 300 -38.50 34.21 4.66
N ALA A 301 -39.38 33.73 5.48
CA ALA A 301 -40.79 34.03 5.40
C ALA A 301 -41.06 35.23 6.30
N ALA A 302 -41.57 36.30 5.70
CA ALA A 302 -41.96 37.54 6.35
C ALA A 302 -43.25 37.36 7.20
N PRO A 303 -43.46 38.19 8.20
CA PRO A 303 -44.55 38.04 9.15
C PRO A 303 -45.88 38.67 8.62
N ARG A 304 -46.97 38.07 9.02
CA ARG A 304 -48.22 38.80 9.31
C ARG A 304 -48.65 38.47 10.70
#